data_4eece3bbba3a1c9df5456332b5cac7ac
#
_entry.id   4eece3bbba3a1c9df5456332b5cac7ac
#
_cell.length_a   1.000
_cell.length_b   1.000
_cell.length_c   1.000
_cell.angle_alpha   90.00
_cell.angle_beta   90.00
_cell.angle_gamma   90.00
#
_symmetry.space_group_name_H-M   'P 1'
#
loop_
_entity.id
_entity.type
_entity.pdbx_description
1 polymer ?
#
loop_
_entity_poly.entity_id
_entity_poly.type
_entity_poly.pdbx_seq_one_letter_code
_entity_poly.pdbx_strand_id
1 'polypeptide(L)'
;KLWEDEGAEPAHPRMRALYAACLKSHRWFHAFRDPNGNGLVMVTHNWETGRDNSSEWDDALARVDTANVGHYQRRDTGHVDAAMRPTQNEYDRYVAILQFGRNCGWNHREIADNGPFRMVDVGMSMELLRANRDLLVMARALDDQTVIAELEARIALSEAGMDWLWNEAAGAYCSRDATTGESSGLVTNASFLAFYAGVGNSAQHARLIAALERMTRSATYLVPRLEAGSRAYDHKRYWRGPIWLVVSYMAAQGLAEAGHHDWAERIRRDSASLIEKSGFYESFSPEDGSGSGGPDFSWTAAMWLAWCGKGEQG
;
A
#
# COMPACT_ATOMS: atom_id res chain seq x y z
N LYS A 1 8.13 -12.94 -12.80
CA LYS A 1 7.82 -14.25 -12.23
C LYS A 1 7.02 -15.12 -13.18
N LEU A 2 5.82 -14.74 -13.63
CA LEU A 2 5.04 -15.50 -14.64
C LEU A 2 5.85 -15.86 -15.89
N TRP A 3 6.71 -14.98 -16.31
CA TRP A 3 7.63 -15.16 -17.41
C TRP A 3 8.74 -16.19 -17.10
N GLU A 4 9.34 -16.09 -15.92
CA GLU A 4 10.40 -16.99 -15.46
C GLU A 4 9.83 -18.38 -15.14
N ASP A 5 8.69 -18.46 -14.48
CA ASP A 5 8.06 -19.69 -14.03
C ASP A 5 7.42 -20.50 -15.19
N GLU A 6 6.85 -19.84 -16.19
CA GLU A 6 6.18 -20.51 -17.33
C GLU A 6 7.10 -20.66 -18.56
N GLY A 7 8.34 -20.17 -18.53
CA GLY A 7 9.24 -20.17 -19.68
C GLY A 7 8.68 -19.46 -20.92
N ALA A 8 7.77 -18.48 -20.69
CA ALA A 8 7.07 -17.83 -21.78
C ALA A 8 8.02 -16.90 -22.56
N GLU A 9 8.06 -17.06 -23.88
CA GLU A 9 8.78 -16.15 -24.76
C GLU A 9 8.22 -14.72 -24.64
N PRO A 10 9.08 -13.69 -24.62
CA PRO A 10 8.66 -12.28 -24.53
C PRO A 10 7.59 -11.90 -25.55
N ALA A 11 7.69 -12.45 -26.74
CA ALA A 11 6.76 -12.20 -27.85
C ALA A 11 5.43 -12.94 -27.74
N HIS A 12 5.21 -13.78 -26.72
CA HIS A 12 3.96 -14.52 -26.57
C HIS A 12 2.75 -13.57 -26.50
N PRO A 13 1.66 -13.82 -27.25
CA PRO A 13 0.52 -12.87 -27.35
C PRO A 13 -0.08 -12.48 -25.99
N ARG A 14 -0.15 -13.43 -25.03
CA ARG A 14 -0.64 -13.16 -23.66
C ARG A 14 0.26 -12.18 -22.91
N MET A 15 1.57 -12.30 -23.05
CA MET A 15 2.54 -11.40 -22.43
C MET A 15 2.46 -9.98 -23.03
N ARG A 16 2.31 -9.88 -24.35
CA ARG A 16 2.08 -8.58 -25.02
C ARG A 16 0.79 -7.92 -24.59
N ALA A 17 -0.31 -8.68 -24.46
CA ALA A 17 -1.59 -8.15 -23.98
C ALA A 17 -1.48 -7.65 -22.53
N LEU A 18 -0.82 -8.40 -21.65
CA LEU A 18 -0.57 -7.98 -20.26
C LEU A 18 0.31 -6.72 -20.21
N TYR A 19 1.40 -6.68 -20.96
CA TYR A 19 2.27 -5.53 -21.09
C TYR A 19 1.50 -4.27 -21.49
N ALA A 20 0.68 -4.35 -22.56
CA ALA A 20 -0.10 -3.23 -23.02
C ALA A 20 -1.13 -2.74 -21.98
N ALA A 21 -1.78 -3.68 -21.27
CA ALA A 21 -2.73 -3.36 -20.22
C ALA A 21 -2.05 -2.67 -19.01
N CYS A 22 -0.92 -3.18 -18.56
CA CYS A 22 -0.12 -2.57 -17.49
C CYS A 22 0.36 -1.17 -17.89
N LEU A 23 0.92 -1.02 -19.08
CA LEU A 23 1.39 0.28 -19.59
C LEU A 23 0.26 1.33 -19.63
N LYS A 24 -0.94 0.93 -20.09
CA LYS A 24 -2.11 1.80 -20.08
C LYS A 24 -2.49 2.22 -18.65
N SER A 25 -2.48 1.30 -17.70
CA SER A 25 -2.78 1.57 -16.29
C SER A 25 -1.74 2.51 -15.66
N HIS A 26 -0.45 2.28 -15.87
CA HIS A 26 0.61 3.13 -15.35
C HIS A 26 0.53 4.56 -15.93
N ARG A 27 0.26 4.68 -17.23
CA ARG A 27 0.06 5.99 -17.87
C ARG A 27 -1.13 6.75 -17.29
N TRP A 28 -2.20 6.02 -16.89
CA TRP A 28 -3.35 6.62 -16.21
C TRP A 28 -2.96 7.20 -14.87
N PHE A 29 -2.19 6.47 -14.03
CA PHE A 29 -1.70 6.98 -12.74
C PHE A 29 -0.89 8.26 -12.93
N HIS A 30 0.07 8.26 -13.83
CA HIS A 30 0.89 9.44 -14.12
C HIS A 30 0.10 10.63 -14.68
N ALA A 31 -0.96 10.38 -15.45
CA ALA A 31 -1.78 11.45 -16.03
C ALA A 31 -2.77 12.07 -15.03
N PHE A 32 -3.27 11.28 -14.08
CA PHE A 32 -4.40 11.69 -13.23
C PHE A 32 -4.15 11.58 -11.72
N ARG A 33 -3.05 10.97 -11.31
CA ARG A 33 -2.67 10.83 -9.91
C ARG A 33 -1.29 11.41 -9.59
N ASP A 34 -0.69 12.14 -10.52
CA ASP A 34 0.53 12.92 -10.34
C ASP A 34 0.31 14.37 -10.82
N PRO A 35 -0.56 15.15 -10.16
CA PRO A 35 -0.88 16.52 -10.59
C PRO A 35 0.32 17.46 -10.47
N ASN A 36 1.27 17.15 -9.59
CA ASN A 36 2.46 17.97 -9.38
C ASN A 36 3.61 17.63 -10.34
N GLY A 37 3.50 16.55 -11.09
CA GLY A 37 4.54 16.10 -12.01
C GLY A 37 5.84 15.72 -11.32
N ASN A 38 5.77 15.18 -10.10
CA ASN A 38 6.93 14.79 -9.29
C ASN A 38 7.09 13.27 -9.16
N GLY A 39 6.30 12.50 -9.91
CA GLY A 39 6.36 11.05 -9.96
C GLY A 39 5.75 10.33 -8.75
N LEU A 40 5.06 11.05 -7.86
CA LEU A 40 4.40 10.49 -6.68
C LEU A 40 2.90 10.32 -6.92
N VAL A 41 2.30 9.34 -6.26
CA VAL A 41 0.87 9.05 -6.41
C VAL A 41 0.05 9.80 -5.37
N MET A 42 -0.77 10.73 -5.85
CA MET A 42 -1.79 11.41 -5.05
C MET A 42 -3.13 10.68 -5.17
N VAL A 43 -3.59 10.08 -4.10
CA VAL A 43 -4.92 9.46 -4.04
C VAL A 43 -5.99 10.52 -3.72
N THR A 44 -7.15 10.37 -4.33
CA THR A 44 -8.28 11.30 -4.22
C THR A 44 -9.50 10.68 -3.55
N HIS A 45 -9.39 9.41 -3.22
CA HIS A 45 -10.31 8.66 -2.38
C HIS A 45 -9.50 7.65 -1.56
N ASN A 46 -9.81 7.49 -0.28
CA ASN A 46 -9.12 6.55 0.60
C ASN A 46 -9.20 5.09 0.10
N TRP A 47 -10.25 4.71 -0.60
CA TRP A 47 -10.40 3.36 -1.19
C TRP A 47 -9.44 3.09 -2.37
N GLU A 48 -8.86 4.10 -2.98
CA GLU A 48 -7.87 3.90 -4.06
C GLU A 48 -6.61 3.17 -3.57
N THR A 49 -6.33 3.23 -2.26
CA THR A 49 -5.13 2.63 -1.66
C THR A 49 -5.33 1.17 -1.23
N GLY A 50 -6.58 0.69 -1.15
CA GLY A 50 -6.92 -0.56 -0.45
C GLY A 50 -6.70 -0.51 1.07
N ARG A 51 -6.25 0.63 1.64
CA ARG A 51 -5.99 0.84 3.07
C ARG A 51 -7.00 1.83 3.66
N ASP A 52 -8.27 1.53 3.51
CA ASP A 52 -9.43 2.41 3.56
C ASP A 52 -9.49 3.37 4.76
N ASN A 53 -9.36 2.86 5.99
CA ASN A 53 -9.41 3.70 7.20
C ASN A 53 -8.05 3.85 7.89
N SER A 54 -6.98 3.86 7.11
CA SER A 54 -5.66 4.16 7.66
C SER A 54 -5.67 5.49 8.42
N SER A 55 -5.02 5.49 9.58
CA SER A 55 -4.87 6.69 10.40
C SER A 55 -4.08 7.82 9.72
N GLU A 56 -3.35 7.53 8.66
CA GLU A 56 -2.68 8.54 7.82
C GLU A 56 -3.67 9.51 7.16
N TRP A 57 -4.93 9.10 7.03
CA TRP A 57 -6.00 9.87 6.40
C TRP A 57 -6.78 10.77 7.35
N ASP A 58 -6.63 10.60 8.67
CA ASP A 58 -7.53 11.18 9.67
C ASP A 58 -7.66 12.68 9.55
N ASP A 59 -6.56 13.41 9.45
CA ASP A 59 -6.57 14.89 9.37
C ASP A 59 -7.15 15.39 8.04
N ALA A 60 -6.83 14.72 6.93
CA ALA A 60 -7.40 15.05 5.62
C ALA A 60 -8.90 14.76 5.58
N LEU A 61 -9.31 13.59 6.08
CA LEU A 61 -10.72 13.21 6.15
C LEU A 61 -11.52 14.10 7.10
N ALA A 62 -10.91 14.59 8.20
CA ALA A 62 -11.59 15.49 9.14
C ALA A 62 -12.08 16.79 8.50
N ARG A 63 -11.46 17.21 7.40
CA ARG A 63 -11.84 18.41 6.64
C ARG A 63 -12.95 18.18 5.61
N VAL A 64 -13.32 16.92 5.35
CA VAL A 64 -14.37 16.59 4.38
C VAL A 64 -15.74 16.94 4.97
N ASP A 65 -16.46 17.85 4.30
CA ASP A 65 -17.81 18.23 4.69
C ASP A 65 -18.80 17.09 4.38
N THR A 66 -19.57 16.70 5.40
CA THR A 66 -20.57 15.63 5.33
C THR A 66 -22.02 16.14 5.42
N ALA A 67 -22.23 17.45 5.44
CA ALA A 67 -23.57 18.04 5.64
C ALA A 67 -24.61 17.61 4.60
N ASN A 68 -24.17 17.29 3.39
CA ASN A 68 -25.03 16.90 2.28
C ASN A 68 -25.02 15.38 1.99
N VAL A 69 -24.49 14.56 2.88
CA VAL A 69 -24.52 13.11 2.74
C VAL A 69 -25.94 12.63 3.07
N GLY A 70 -26.65 12.16 2.03
CA GLY A 70 -27.99 11.63 2.20
C GLY A 70 -28.00 10.25 2.88
N HIS A 71 -29.19 9.72 3.12
CA HIS A 71 -29.35 8.39 3.71
C HIS A 71 -28.80 7.30 2.75
N TYR A 72 -27.99 6.39 3.28
CA TYR A 72 -27.48 5.21 2.59
C TYR A 72 -27.35 4.03 3.57
N GLN A 73 -27.29 2.81 3.05
CA GLN A 73 -27.10 1.61 3.85
C GLN A 73 -25.69 1.06 3.68
N ARG A 74 -24.98 0.88 4.79
CA ARG A 74 -23.68 0.21 4.82
C ARG A 74 -23.88 -1.32 4.68
N ARG A 75 -22.97 -1.96 3.95
CA ARG A 75 -22.95 -3.41 3.75
C ARG A 75 -21.75 -4.09 4.43
N ASP A 76 -20.71 -3.32 4.75
CA ASP A 76 -19.45 -3.81 5.30
C ASP A 76 -19.55 -4.31 6.75
N THR A 77 -20.64 -3.98 7.45
CA THR A 77 -20.93 -4.43 8.83
C THR A 77 -21.90 -5.61 8.90
N GLY A 78 -22.29 -6.19 7.77
CA GLY A 78 -23.30 -7.24 7.72
C GLY A 78 -22.80 -8.63 8.14
N HIS A 79 -21.50 -8.87 8.07
CA HIS A 79 -20.86 -10.18 8.32
C HIS A 79 -19.58 -10.08 9.13
N VAL A 80 -19.24 -8.92 9.61
CA VAL A 80 -18.07 -8.66 10.45
C VAL A 80 -18.49 -7.75 11.59
N ASP A 81 -17.88 -7.92 12.76
CA ASP A 81 -18.12 -7.03 13.90
C ASP A 81 -17.88 -5.58 13.49
N ALA A 82 -18.88 -4.72 13.71
CA ALA A 82 -18.83 -3.32 13.35
C ALA A 82 -17.65 -2.56 14.02
N ALA A 83 -17.19 -3.02 15.19
CA ALA A 83 -16.02 -2.46 15.86
C ALA A 83 -14.72 -2.65 15.06
N MET A 84 -14.67 -3.67 14.20
CA MET A 84 -13.52 -3.94 13.32
C MET A 84 -13.54 -3.10 12.02
N ARG A 85 -14.58 -2.30 11.80
CA ARG A 85 -14.79 -1.53 10.56
C ARG A 85 -14.70 -0.02 10.82
N PRO A 86 -14.65 0.80 9.76
CA PRO A 86 -14.75 2.26 9.91
C PRO A 86 -15.99 2.67 10.68
N THR A 87 -15.90 3.75 11.45
CA THR A 87 -17.06 4.36 12.11
C THR A 87 -18.05 4.91 11.09
N GLN A 88 -19.29 5.22 11.52
CA GLN A 88 -20.25 5.88 10.64
C GLN A 88 -19.75 7.23 10.14
N ASN A 89 -19.13 8.01 11.01
CA ASN A 89 -18.58 9.33 10.64
C ASN A 89 -17.44 9.23 9.60
N GLU A 90 -16.56 8.24 9.71
CA GLU A 90 -15.53 7.98 8.68
C GLU A 90 -16.21 7.61 7.35
N TYR A 91 -17.21 6.74 7.38
CA TYR A 91 -17.91 6.28 6.20
C TYR A 91 -18.71 7.41 5.51
N ASP A 92 -19.33 8.31 6.28
CA ASP A 92 -20.00 9.51 5.74
C ASP A 92 -19.03 10.36 4.91
N ARG A 93 -17.78 10.53 5.37
CA ARG A 93 -16.74 11.24 4.62
C ARG A 93 -16.38 10.52 3.33
N TYR A 94 -16.29 9.20 3.33
CA TYR A 94 -16.03 8.42 2.11
C TYR A 94 -17.15 8.62 1.09
N VAL A 95 -18.40 8.59 1.53
CA VAL A 95 -19.56 8.85 0.66
C VAL A 95 -19.58 10.29 0.15
N ALA A 96 -19.20 11.28 0.97
CA ALA A 96 -19.09 12.68 0.55
C ALA A 96 -18.06 12.85 -0.60
N ILE A 97 -16.90 12.17 -0.51
CA ILE A 97 -15.89 12.18 -1.55
C ILE A 97 -16.43 11.56 -2.85
N LEU A 98 -17.14 10.43 -2.77
CA LEU A 98 -17.81 9.82 -3.93
C LEU A 98 -18.85 10.75 -4.56
N GLN A 99 -19.62 11.46 -3.73
CA GLN A 99 -20.62 12.43 -4.23
C GLN A 99 -19.96 13.58 -4.97
N PHE A 100 -18.80 14.07 -4.52
CA PHE A 100 -18.01 15.06 -5.25
C PHE A 100 -17.65 14.53 -6.65
N GLY A 101 -17.08 13.33 -6.72
CA GLY A 101 -16.71 12.70 -7.99
C GLY A 101 -17.92 12.55 -8.94
N ARG A 102 -19.06 12.10 -8.42
CA ARG A 102 -20.30 12.01 -9.19
C ARG A 102 -20.77 13.38 -9.71
N ASN A 103 -20.73 14.40 -8.88
CA ASN A 103 -21.21 15.74 -9.21
C ASN A 103 -20.38 16.42 -10.30
N CYS A 104 -19.08 16.12 -10.38
CA CYS A 104 -18.21 16.60 -11.46
C CYS A 104 -18.13 15.60 -12.65
N GLY A 105 -19.07 14.62 -12.75
CA GLY A 105 -19.11 13.65 -13.85
C GLY A 105 -17.89 12.74 -13.93
N TRP A 106 -17.22 12.48 -12.81
CA TRP A 106 -15.98 11.68 -12.72
C TRP A 106 -14.82 12.27 -13.53
N ASN A 107 -14.81 13.60 -13.70
CA ASN A 107 -13.70 14.28 -14.34
C ASN A 107 -12.44 14.15 -13.45
N HIS A 108 -11.51 13.31 -13.87
CA HIS A 108 -10.31 12.99 -13.09
C HIS A 108 -9.44 14.21 -12.77
N ARG A 109 -9.38 15.19 -13.68
CA ARG A 109 -8.61 16.42 -13.44
C ARG A 109 -9.30 17.29 -12.39
N GLU A 110 -10.60 17.49 -12.51
CA GLU A 110 -11.39 18.21 -11.50
C GLU A 110 -11.28 17.56 -10.13
N ILE A 111 -11.34 16.22 -10.06
CA ILE A 111 -11.17 15.46 -8.82
C ILE A 111 -9.76 15.67 -8.24
N ALA A 112 -8.73 15.66 -9.07
CA ALA A 112 -7.36 15.85 -8.63
C ALA A 112 -7.08 17.28 -8.14
N ASP A 113 -7.65 18.27 -8.81
CA ASP A 113 -7.39 19.68 -8.52
C ASP A 113 -8.24 20.20 -7.34
N ASN A 114 -9.52 19.78 -7.26
CA ASN A 114 -10.53 20.37 -6.36
C ASN A 114 -11.20 19.34 -5.43
N GLY A 115 -10.84 18.07 -5.47
CA GLY A 115 -11.40 17.03 -4.61
C GLY A 115 -11.20 17.35 -3.12
N PRO A 116 -12.18 17.00 -2.26
CA PRO A 116 -12.15 17.34 -0.83
C PRO A 116 -11.13 16.50 -0.04
N PHE A 117 -10.59 15.44 -0.63
CA PHE A 117 -9.57 14.58 -0.05
C PHE A 117 -8.46 14.35 -1.07
N ARG A 118 -7.24 14.69 -0.69
CA ARG A 118 -6.04 14.57 -1.56
C ARG A 118 -4.83 14.25 -0.70
N MET A 119 -4.31 13.03 -0.86
CA MET A 119 -3.15 12.55 -0.10
C MET A 119 -2.10 11.99 -1.05
N VAL A 120 -0.86 12.42 -0.94
CA VAL A 120 0.27 11.74 -1.59
C VAL A 120 0.60 10.52 -0.74
N ASP A 121 0.26 9.35 -1.31
CA ASP A 121 0.34 8.07 -0.60
C ASP A 121 1.71 7.43 -0.77
N VAL A 122 2.36 7.15 0.36
CA VAL A 122 3.68 6.52 0.39
C VAL A 122 3.66 5.11 -0.22
N GLY A 123 2.64 4.30 0.10
CA GLY A 123 2.55 2.92 -0.38
C GLY A 123 2.30 2.86 -1.88
N MET A 124 1.27 3.57 -2.38
CA MET A 124 0.94 3.61 -3.81
C MET A 124 2.09 4.17 -4.65
N SER A 125 2.81 5.18 -4.13
CA SER A 125 3.99 5.73 -4.82
C SER A 125 5.11 4.69 -4.94
N MET A 126 5.39 3.93 -3.88
CA MET A 126 6.39 2.87 -3.90
C MET A 126 5.98 1.67 -4.75
N GLU A 127 4.71 1.28 -4.69
CA GLU A 127 4.15 0.20 -5.51
C GLU A 127 4.21 0.55 -7.00
N LEU A 128 3.84 1.78 -7.38
CA LEU A 128 3.93 2.22 -8.78
C LEU A 128 5.38 2.31 -9.27
N LEU A 129 6.31 2.80 -8.43
CA LEU A 129 7.72 2.83 -8.78
C LEU A 129 8.27 1.42 -9.03
N ARG A 130 7.97 0.45 -8.13
CA ARG A 130 8.35 -0.95 -8.35
C ARG A 130 7.71 -1.51 -9.61
N ALA A 131 6.43 -1.28 -9.82
CA ALA A 131 5.72 -1.74 -11.00
C ALA A 131 6.28 -1.13 -12.30
N ASN A 132 6.71 0.14 -12.30
CA ASN A 132 7.39 0.75 -13.45
C ASN A 132 8.73 0.07 -13.74
N ARG A 133 9.50 -0.32 -12.72
CA ARG A 133 10.75 -1.08 -12.90
C ARG A 133 10.51 -2.46 -13.49
N ASP A 134 9.48 -3.17 -13.00
CA ASP A 134 9.11 -4.48 -13.53
C ASP A 134 8.59 -4.37 -14.98
N LEU A 135 7.82 -3.32 -15.29
CA LEU A 135 7.35 -3.06 -16.65
C LEU A 135 8.50 -2.67 -17.59
N LEU A 136 9.54 -1.98 -17.08
CA LEU A 136 10.76 -1.68 -17.84
C LEU A 136 11.52 -2.96 -18.26
N VAL A 137 11.56 -3.97 -17.39
CA VAL A 137 12.12 -5.29 -17.74
C VAL A 137 11.37 -5.90 -18.91
N MET A 138 10.03 -5.83 -18.90
CA MET A 138 9.20 -6.31 -20.02
C MET A 138 9.44 -5.50 -21.30
N ALA A 139 9.52 -4.16 -21.21
CA ALA A 139 9.78 -3.28 -22.34
C ALA A 139 11.14 -3.59 -23.01
N ARG A 140 12.17 -3.82 -22.20
CA ARG A 140 13.51 -4.21 -22.68
C ARG A 140 13.50 -5.56 -23.40
N ALA A 141 12.79 -6.54 -22.84
CA ALA A 141 12.68 -7.85 -23.47
C ALA A 141 11.85 -7.85 -24.77
N LEU A 142 10.97 -6.86 -24.94
CA LEU A 142 10.21 -6.63 -26.18
C LEU A 142 10.90 -5.67 -27.16
N ASP A 143 12.05 -5.12 -26.79
CA ASP A 143 12.80 -4.09 -27.54
C ASP A 143 11.97 -2.83 -27.88
N ASP A 144 11.07 -2.43 -26.96
CA ASP A 144 10.23 -1.25 -27.11
C ASP A 144 10.97 0.02 -26.66
N GLN A 145 11.82 0.55 -27.52
CA GLN A 145 12.71 1.68 -27.23
C GLN A 145 11.97 2.93 -26.75
N THR A 146 10.78 3.19 -27.29
CA THR A 146 9.95 4.35 -26.90
C THR A 146 9.46 4.21 -25.46
N VAL A 147 8.98 3.03 -25.08
CA VAL A 147 8.50 2.79 -23.73
C VAL A 147 9.64 2.65 -22.72
N ILE A 148 10.80 2.11 -23.14
CA ILE A 148 12.01 2.10 -22.32
C ILE A 148 12.37 3.53 -21.87
N ALA A 149 12.50 4.46 -22.81
CA ALA A 149 12.83 5.85 -22.50
C ALA A 149 11.75 6.53 -21.62
N GLU A 150 10.47 6.26 -21.89
CA GLU A 150 9.35 6.75 -21.06
C GLU A 150 9.46 6.25 -19.62
N LEU A 151 9.65 4.94 -19.41
CA LEU A 151 9.70 4.35 -18.07
C LEU A 151 10.97 4.77 -17.30
N GLU A 152 12.12 4.87 -17.96
CA GLU A 152 13.35 5.36 -17.33
C GLU A 152 13.18 6.80 -16.82
N ALA A 153 12.55 7.68 -17.61
CA ALA A 153 12.26 9.04 -17.17
C ALA A 153 11.29 9.09 -15.98
N ARG A 154 10.22 8.26 -16.00
CA ARG A 154 9.25 8.17 -14.91
C ARG A 154 9.85 7.61 -13.62
N ILE A 155 10.69 6.58 -13.73
CA ILE A 155 11.42 6.00 -12.60
C ILE A 155 12.32 7.05 -11.96
N ALA A 156 13.14 7.74 -12.74
CA ALA A 156 14.03 8.78 -12.23
C ALA A 156 13.26 9.91 -11.53
N LEU A 157 12.12 10.31 -12.09
CA LEU A 157 11.25 11.33 -11.50
C LEU A 157 10.67 10.87 -10.16
N SER A 158 10.16 9.62 -10.09
CA SER A 158 9.62 9.05 -8.86
C SER A 158 10.69 8.91 -7.78
N GLU A 159 11.89 8.43 -8.14
CA GLU A 159 13.03 8.33 -7.21
C GLU A 159 13.38 9.68 -6.59
N ALA A 160 13.49 10.72 -7.41
CA ALA A 160 13.73 12.08 -6.92
C ALA A 160 12.59 12.62 -6.03
N GLY A 161 11.35 12.26 -6.35
CA GLY A 161 10.18 12.65 -5.56
C GLY A 161 10.11 12.00 -4.18
N MET A 162 10.69 10.80 -3.99
CA MET A 162 10.59 10.05 -2.73
C MET A 162 11.22 10.80 -1.54
N ASP A 163 12.22 11.63 -1.74
CA ASP A 163 12.83 12.41 -0.66
C ASP A 163 11.81 13.34 0.02
N TRP A 164 10.82 13.82 -0.72
CA TRP A 164 9.75 14.64 -0.16
C TRP A 164 8.84 13.87 0.80
N LEU A 165 8.72 12.55 0.66
CA LEU A 165 7.96 11.70 1.58
C LEU A 165 8.75 11.31 2.83
N TRP A 166 10.07 11.54 2.86
CA TRP A 166 10.88 11.26 4.03
C TRP A 166 10.52 12.19 5.19
N ASN A 167 10.20 11.61 6.35
CA ASN A 167 9.96 12.34 7.59
C ASN A 167 11.13 12.13 8.55
N GLU A 168 11.92 13.18 8.76
CA GLU A 168 13.13 13.10 9.57
C GLU A 168 12.82 12.76 11.03
N ALA A 169 11.75 13.30 11.61
CA ALA A 169 11.36 13.04 13.00
C ALA A 169 10.90 11.58 13.19
N ALA A 170 10.10 11.05 12.25
CA ALA A 170 9.64 9.66 12.28
C ALA A 170 10.75 8.66 11.91
N GLY A 171 11.75 9.09 11.15
CA GLY A 171 12.79 8.22 10.58
C GLY A 171 12.23 7.24 9.54
N ALA A 172 11.23 7.66 8.80
CA ALA A 172 10.53 6.82 7.85
C ALA A 172 9.89 7.64 6.73
N TYR A 173 9.55 6.97 5.63
CA TYR A 173 8.69 7.53 4.60
C TYR A 173 7.24 7.54 5.08
N CYS A 174 6.59 8.69 5.00
CA CYS A 174 5.22 8.91 5.47
C CYS A 174 4.39 9.59 4.38
N SER A 175 3.11 9.25 4.31
CA SER A 175 2.17 9.94 3.42
C SER A 175 2.03 11.41 3.78
N ARG A 176 1.74 12.25 2.78
CA ARG A 176 1.58 13.69 2.96
C ARG A 176 0.24 14.17 2.42
N ASP A 177 -0.33 15.09 3.13
CA ASP A 177 -1.50 15.83 2.67
C ASP A 177 -1.12 16.74 1.49
N ALA A 178 -1.73 16.53 0.33
CA ALA A 178 -1.43 17.33 -0.86
C ALA A 178 -1.98 18.77 -0.77
N THR A 179 -2.93 19.02 0.16
CA THR A 179 -3.52 20.35 0.36
C THR A 179 -2.67 21.22 1.30
N THR A 180 -2.15 20.64 2.37
CA THR A 180 -1.37 21.39 3.39
C THR A 180 0.13 21.19 3.25
N GLY A 181 0.57 20.12 2.57
CA GLY A 181 1.97 19.68 2.51
C GLY A 181 2.45 19.00 3.79
N GLU A 182 1.59 18.81 4.79
CA GLU A 182 1.95 18.22 6.07
C GLU A 182 2.12 16.70 5.95
N SER A 183 3.15 16.18 6.61
CA SER A 183 3.39 14.74 6.74
C SER A 183 2.49 14.16 7.83
N SER A 184 1.95 12.95 7.59
CA SER A 184 1.24 12.21 8.64
C SER A 184 2.12 11.91 9.86
N GLY A 185 3.43 11.84 9.69
CA GLY A 185 4.40 11.49 10.73
C GLY A 185 4.23 10.07 11.29
N LEU A 186 3.41 9.24 10.66
CA LEU A 186 3.10 7.90 11.13
C LEU A 186 3.96 6.85 10.44
N VAL A 187 4.63 6.01 11.24
CA VAL A 187 5.33 4.83 10.75
C VAL A 187 4.32 3.70 10.57
N THR A 188 4.15 3.28 9.34
CA THR A 188 3.17 2.25 8.96
C THR A 188 3.84 1.12 8.19
N ASN A 189 3.14 0.01 7.96
CA ASN A 189 3.67 -1.06 7.12
C ASN A 189 4.03 -0.58 5.70
N ALA A 190 3.35 0.46 5.19
CA ALA A 190 3.67 1.07 3.90
C ALA A 190 5.03 1.78 3.89
N SER A 191 5.52 2.25 5.03
CA SER A 191 6.86 2.85 5.15
C SER A 191 7.97 1.87 4.77
N PHE A 192 7.77 0.57 5.02
CA PHE A 192 8.74 -0.48 4.70
C PHE A 192 8.72 -0.92 3.23
N LEU A 193 7.74 -0.47 2.46
CA LEU A 193 7.73 -0.66 1.01
C LEU A 193 8.86 0.12 0.30
N ALA A 194 9.57 0.98 1.02
CA ALA A 194 10.82 1.58 0.56
C ALA A 194 11.84 0.51 0.11
N PHE A 195 11.97 -0.58 0.88
CA PHE A 195 12.82 -1.71 0.48
C PHE A 195 12.29 -2.40 -0.78
N TYR A 196 10.98 -2.59 -0.90
CA TYR A 196 10.35 -3.19 -2.08
C TYR A 196 10.49 -2.33 -3.35
N ALA A 197 10.36 -1.03 -3.18
CA ALA A 197 10.62 -0.07 -4.25
C ALA A 197 12.11 0.12 -4.55
N GLY A 198 13.02 -0.29 -3.65
CA GLY A 198 14.46 -0.10 -3.78
C GLY A 198 14.86 1.37 -3.69
N VAL A 199 14.25 2.13 -2.77
CA VAL A 199 14.56 3.55 -2.52
C VAL A 199 15.17 3.75 -1.13
N GLY A 200 15.85 4.87 -0.96
CA GLY A 200 16.53 5.23 0.28
C GLY A 200 18.03 4.93 0.27
N ASN A 201 18.76 5.71 1.04
CA ASN A 201 20.19 5.51 1.28
C ASN A 201 20.42 4.65 2.54
N SER A 202 21.67 4.27 2.80
CA SER A 202 22.04 3.41 3.94
C SER A 202 21.61 3.98 5.30
N ALA A 203 21.64 5.31 5.48
CA ALA A 203 21.20 5.94 6.72
C ALA A 203 19.68 5.85 6.90
N GLN A 204 18.92 6.05 5.83
CA GLN A 204 17.46 5.90 5.82
C GLN A 204 17.07 4.44 6.06
N HIS A 205 17.74 3.48 5.41
CA HIS A 205 17.54 2.04 5.64
C HIS A 205 17.81 1.66 7.10
N ALA A 206 18.90 2.15 7.69
CA ALA A 206 19.20 1.88 9.11
C ALA A 206 18.08 2.39 10.04
N ARG A 207 17.49 3.55 9.74
CA ARG A 207 16.37 4.10 10.52
C ARG A 207 15.06 3.32 10.32
N LEU A 208 14.78 2.84 9.12
CA LEU A 208 13.65 1.94 8.85
C LEU A 208 13.81 0.60 9.60
N ILE A 209 15.00 0.02 9.63
CA ILE A 209 15.28 -1.18 10.42
C ILE A 209 15.08 -0.91 11.90
N ALA A 210 15.58 0.22 12.43
CA ALA A 210 15.33 0.61 13.82
C ALA A 210 13.82 0.78 14.13
N ALA A 211 13.02 1.19 13.15
CA ALA A 211 11.56 1.23 13.29
C ALA A 211 10.95 -0.18 13.37
N LEU A 212 11.40 -1.13 12.56
CA LEU A 212 11.00 -2.55 12.68
C LEU A 212 11.36 -3.10 14.07
N GLU A 213 12.57 -2.81 14.57
CA GLU A 213 13.01 -3.22 15.91
C GLU A 213 12.10 -2.63 17.00
N ARG A 214 11.68 -1.37 16.86
CA ARG A 214 10.72 -0.77 17.82
C ARG A 214 9.38 -1.50 17.81
N MET A 215 8.87 -1.86 16.62
CA MET A 215 7.61 -2.60 16.49
C MET A 215 7.65 -3.97 17.18
N THR A 216 8.81 -4.66 17.22
CA THR A 216 8.93 -5.94 17.92
C THR A 216 8.76 -5.84 19.46
N ARG A 217 8.87 -4.65 20.02
CA ARG A 217 8.69 -4.44 21.47
C ARG A 217 7.23 -4.44 21.90
N SER A 218 6.34 -4.17 20.96
CA SER A 218 4.91 -3.99 21.23
C SER A 218 4.01 -4.90 20.40
N ALA A 219 4.58 -5.67 19.47
CA ALA A 219 3.87 -6.61 18.63
C ALA A 219 4.56 -7.98 18.67
N THR A 220 3.79 -9.05 18.85
CA THR A 220 4.29 -10.43 18.78
C THR A 220 4.61 -10.81 17.34
N TYR A 221 3.79 -10.35 16.39
CA TYR A 221 3.87 -10.67 14.98
C TYR A 221 4.11 -9.42 14.13
N LEU A 222 4.81 -9.55 13.02
CA LEU A 222 5.21 -8.48 12.10
C LEU A 222 4.53 -8.64 10.71
N VAL A 223 4.25 -7.57 9.99
CA VAL A 223 4.41 -6.14 10.28
C VAL A 223 3.04 -5.55 10.58
N PRO A 224 2.80 -4.97 11.77
CA PRO A 224 1.54 -4.31 12.04
C PRO A 224 1.32 -3.12 11.11
N ARG A 225 0.05 -2.80 10.84
CA ARG A 225 -0.30 -1.65 9.98
C ARG A 225 0.25 -0.34 10.51
N LEU A 226 0.24 -0.16 11.82
CA LEU A 226 0.68 1.05 12.51
C LEU A 226 1.54 0.66 13.71
N GLU A 227 2.58 1.45 14.01
CA GLU A 227 3.40 1.26 15.22
C GLU A 227 2.50 1.39 16.47
N ALA A 228 2.52 0.38 17.34
CA ALA A 228 1.79 0.42 18.61
C ALA A 228 2.34 1.54 19.50
N GLY A 229 1.45 2.20 20.25
CA GLY A 229 1.78 3.42 20.99
C GLY A 229 1.36 4.70 20.25
N SER A 230 1.08 4.64 18.95
CA SER A 230 0.35 5.70 18.27
C SER A 230 -1.06 5.82 18.85
N ARG A 231 -1.55 7.05 19.08
CA ARG A 231 -2.91 7.29 19.58
C ARG A 231 -4.01 6.70 18.70
N ALA A 232 -3.71 6.48 17.42
CA ALA A 232 -4.64 5.94 16.43
C ALA A 232 -4.56 4.41 16.29
N TYR A 233 -3.66 3.74 17.04
CA TYR A 233 -3.49 2.29 16.97
C TYR A 233 -4.65 1.55 17.62
N ASP A 234 -5.16 0.54 16.88
CA ASP A 234 -6.15 -0.42 17.36
C ASP A 234 -5.88 -1.77 16.69
N HIS A 235 -5.44 -2.75 17.47
CA HIS A 235 -4.91 -4.03 16.99
C HIS A 235 -5.91 -4.91 16.24
N LYS A 236 -7.21 -4.60 16.29
CA LYS A 236 -8.28 -5.35 15.59
C LYS A 236 -9.06 -4.52 14.58
N ARG A 237 -8.80 -3.23 14.50
CA ARG A 237 -9.61 -2.34 13.68
C ARG A 237 -9.02 -2.11 12.30
N TYR A 238 -9.44 -2.89 11.33
CA TYR A 238 -9.24 -2.77 9.89
C TYR A 238 -7.79 -2.35 9.51
N TRP A 239 -7.56 -1.13 9.04
CA TRP A 239 -6.23 -0.61 8.67
C TRP A 239 -5.61 0.29 9.75
N ARG A 240 -5.93 0.06 11.06
CA ARG A 240 -5.38 0.85 12.17
C ARG A 240 -4.36 0.11 13.05
N GLY A 241 -4.19 -1.19 12.84
CA GLY A 241 -3.25 -1.98 13.61
C GLY A 241 -2.98 -3.35 13.03
N PRO A 242 -4.01 -4.08 12.53
CA PRO A 242 -3.88 -5.45 12.06
C PRO A 242 -2.80 -5.64 10.99
N ILE A 243 -2.26 -6.85 10.96
CA ILE A 243 -1.32 -7.31 9.95
C ILE A 243 -2.09 -7.75 8.71
N TRP A 244 -1.64 -7.30 7.54
CA TRP A 244 -2.16 -7.64 6.23
C TRP A 244 -1.08 -8.37 5.44
N LEU A 245 -1.28 -9.66 5.18
CA LEU A 245 -0.21 -10.53 4.67
C LEU A 245 0.30 -10.13 3.28
N VAL A 246 -0.52 -9.50 2.44
CA VAL A 246 -0.10 -8.99 1.14
C VAL A 246 0.97 -7.88 1.29
N VAL A 247 0.81 -7.00 2.28
CA VAL A 247 1.79 -5.94 2.55
C VAL A 247 3.03 -6.52 3.23
N SER A 248 2.85 -7.48 4.16
CA SER A 248 3.96 -8.22 4.79
C SER A 248 4.82 -8.95 3.74
N TYR A 249 4.19 -9.57 2.75
CA TYR A 249 4.89 -10.21 1.62
C TYR A 249 5.76 -9.21 0.85
N MET A 250 5.18 -8.06 0.45
CA MET A 250 5.93 -7.03 -0.28
C MET A 250 7.10 -6.48 0.55
N ALA A 251 6.87 -6.20 1.84
CA ALA A 251 7.92 -5.73 2.74
C ALA A 251 9.04 -6.75 2.89
N ALA A 252 8.70 -8.04 3.08
CA ALA A 252 9.69 -9.13 3.20
C ALA A 252 10.50 -9.33 1.91
N GLN A 253 9.85 -9.26 0.75
CA GLN A 253 10.53 -9.31 -0.55
C GLN A 253 11.57 -8.19 -0.67
N GLY A 254 11.18 -6.94 -0.39
CA GLY A 254 12.08 -5.81 -0.46
C GLY A 254 13.23 -5.90 0.55
N LEU A 255 12.97 -6.35 1.77
CA LEU A 255 13.99 -6.58 2.79
C LEU A 255 15.00 -7.65 2.35
N ALA A 256 14.55 -8.74 1.75
CA ALA A 256 15.44 -9.77 1.21
C ALA A 256 16.31 -9.24 0.07
N GLU A 257 15.72 -8.49 -0.88
CA GLU A 257 16.44 -7.86 -1.99
C GLU A 257 17.48 -6.82 -1.49
N ALA A 258 17.22 -6.16 -0.36
CA ALA A 258 18.13 -5.24 0.30
C ALA A 258 19.18 -5.92 1.22
N GLY A 259 19.19 -7.26 1.29
CA GLY A 259 20.14 -8.04 2.10
C GLY A 259 19.74 -8.26 3.56
N HIS A 260 18.54 -7.83 3.96
CA HIS A 260 18.01 -8.03 5.32
C HIS A 260 17.25 -9.35 5.45
N HIS A 261 17.91 -10.47 5.14
CA HIS A 261 17.29 -11.81 5.06
C HIS A 261 16.67 -12.27 6.39
N ASP A 262 17.27 -11.95 7.53
CA ASP A 262 16.74 -12.33 8.86
C ASP A 262 15.38 -11.68 9.13
N TRP A 263 15.22 -10.41 8.75
CA TRP A 263 13.94 -9.71 8.85
C TRP A 263 12.89 -10.26 7.89
N ALA A 264 13.27 -10.53 6.66
CA ALA A 264 12.39 -11.13 5.65
C ALA A 264 11.88 -12.49 6.12
N GLU A 265 12.76 -13.34 6.64
CA GLU A 265 12.42 -14.66 7.14
C GLU A 265 11.58 -14.59 8.43
N ARG A 266 11.85 -13.64 9.32
CA ARG A 266 11.02 -13.41 10.51
C ARG A 266 9.59 -13.06 10.10
N ILE A 267 9.39 -12.14 9.16
CA ILE A 267 8.06 -11.73 8.67
C ILE A 267 7.35 -12.92 8.00
N ARG A 268 8.07 -13.75 7.24
CA ARG A 268 7.52 -14.95 6.61
C ARG A 268 7.02 -15.95 7.65
N ARG A 269 7.82 -16.27 8.67
CA ARG A 269 7.44 -17.19 9.75
C ARG A 269 6.28 -16.66 10.58
N ASP A 270 6.29 -15.37 10.91
CA ASP A 270 5.18 -14.74 11.62
C ASP A 270 3.88 -14.86 10.80
N SER A 271 3.94 -14.64 9.48
CA SER A 271 2.78 -14.77 8.57
C SER A 271 2.26 -16.20 8.50
N ALA A 272 3.14 -17.20 8.42
CA ALA A 272 2.75 -18.62 8.47
C ALA A 272 2.06 -18.96 9.80
N SER A 273 2.65 -18.56 10.92
CA SER A 273 2.11 -18.81 12.26
C SER A 273 0.72 -18.17 12.48
N LEU A 274 0.47 -17.01 11.90
CA LEU A 274 -0.85 -16.36 11.96
C LEU A 274 -1.92 -17.20 11.27
N ILE A 275 -1.62 -17.74 10.07
CA ILE A 275 -2.54 -18.60 9.33
C ILE A 275 -2.73 -19.94 10.04
N GLU A 276 -1.66 -20.57 10.51
CA GLU A 276 -1.73 -21.84 11.25
C GLU A 276 -2.57 -21.71 12.53
N LYS A 277 -2.49 -20.56 13.19
CA LYS A 277 -3.23 -20.29 14.42
C LYS A 277 -4.71 -19.99 14.18
N SER A 278 -5.02 -19.19 13.18
CA SER A 278 -6.37 -18.58 13.05
C SER A 278 -7.08 -18.94 11.75
N GLY A 279 -6.41 -19.52 10.76
CA GLY A 279 -6.96 -19.79 9.44
C GLY A 279 -6.82 -18.58 8.47
N PHE A 280 -7.59 -18.61 7.39
CA PHE A 280 -7.48 -17.62 6.30
C PHE A 280 -8.38 -16.40 6.58
N TYR A 281 -8.03 -15.60 7.57
CA TYR A 281 -8.72 -14.34 7.87
C TYR A 281 -8.25 -13.18 6.97
N GLU A 282 -9.06 -12.12 6.88
CA GLU A 282 -8.77 -10.89 6.13
C GLU A 282 -7.49 -10.20 6.64
N SER A 283 -7.32 -10.15 7.96
CA SER A 283 -6.16 -9.58 8.65
C SER A 283 -6.00 -10.25 10.02
N PHE A 284 -4.93 -9.90 10.76
CA PHE A 284 -4.59 -10.53 12.02
C PHE A 284 -4.16 -9.51 13.06
N SER A 285 -4.53 -9.74 14.31
CA SER A 285 -4.01 -8.97 15.44
C SER A 285 -2.50 -9.18 15.59
N PRO A 286 -1.69 -8.11 15.61
CA PRO A 286 -0.24 -8.23 15.83
C PRO A 286 0.13 -8.63 17.26
N GLU A 287 -0.81 -8.55 18.20
CA GLU A 287 -0.58 -8.84 19.62
C GLU A 287 -0.78 -10.33 19.94
N ASP A 288 -1.97 -10.84 19.61
CA ASP A 288 -2.38 -12.20 19.95
C ASP A 288 -2.56 -13.14 18.74
N GLY A 289 -2.36 -12.66 17.53
CA GLY A 289 -2.47 -13.44 16.30
C GLY A 289 -3.90 -13.87 15.96
N SER A 290 -4.93 -13.41 16.67
CA SER A 290 -6.33 -13.70 16.34
C SER A 290 -6.70 -13.08 14.99
N GLY A 291 -7.52 -13.80 14.20
CA GLY A 291 -8.07 -13.30 12.96
C GLY A 291 -9.00 -12.11 13.19
N SER A 292 -8.98 -11.15 12.26
CA SER A 292 -9.89 -10.02 12.23
C SER A 292 -10.41 -9.79 10.80
N GLY A 293 -11.54 -9.11 10.67
CA GLY A 293 -12.28 -9.05 9.42
C GLY A 293 -13.02 -10.36 9.12
N GLY A 294 -13.17 -10.72 7.85
CA GLY A 294 -13.86 -11.96 7.43
C GLY A 294 -12.93 -13.17 7.38
N PRO A 295 -13.45 -14.40 7.68
CA PRO A 295 -12.75 -15.66 7.41
C PRO A 295 -12.77 -15.97 5.89
N ASP A 296 -12.03 -17.02 5.51
CA ASP A 296 -11.96 -17.56 4.13
C ASP A 296 -11.51 -16.52 3.09
N PHE A 297 -10.55 -15.70 3.47
CA PHE A 297 -10.10 -14.55 2.68
C PHE A 297 -9.04 -14.95 1.63
N SER A 298 -9.35 -14.67 0.36
CA SER A 298 -8.54 -15.13 -0.78
C SER A 298 -7.12 -14.56 -0.83
N TRP A 299 -6.88 -13.32 -0.38
CA TRP A 299 -5.53 -12.75 -0.34
C TRP A 299 -4.62 -13.54 0.60
N THR A 300 -5.13 -13.88 1.78
CA THR A 300 -4.39 -14.67 2.76
C THR A 300 -4.10 -16.07 2.24
N ALA A 301 -5.08 -16.72 1.58
CA ALA A 301 -4.87 -18.01 0.93
C ALA A 301 -3.83 -17.92 -0.20
N ALA A 302 -3.84 -16.86 -0.99
CA ALA A 302 -2.82 -16.64 -2.03
C ALA A 302 -1.42 -16.47 -1.43
N MET A 303 -1.28 -15.75 -0.31
CA MET A 303 0.01 -15.59 0.38
C MET A 303 0.52 -16.91 0.96
N TRP A 304 -0.37 -17.76 1.49
CA TRP A 304 -0.02 -19.11 1.91
C TRP A 304 0.57 -19.92 0.77
N LEU A 305 -0.14 -19.99 -0.36
CA LEU A 305 0.29 -20.79 -1.52
C LEU A 305 1.57 -20.27 -2.18
N ALA A 306 1.69 -18.93 -2.28
CA ALA A 306 2.78 -18.31 -3.02
C ALA A 306 4.07 -18.18 -2.19
N TRP A 307 3.96 -18.04 -0.87
CA TRP A 307 5.06 -17.56 -0.05
C TRP A 307 5.22 -18.28 1.30
N CYS A 308 4.32 -18.05 2.27
CA CYS A 308 4.59 -18.43 3.65
C CYS A 308 4.24 -19.89 3.99
N GLY A 309 3.37 -20.54 3.22
CA GLY A 309 3.02 -21.96 3.40
C GLY A 309 4.03 -22.94 2.82
N LYS A 310 5.05 -22.47 2.13
CA LYS A 310 6.17 -23.32 1.70
C LYS A 310 7.05 -23.55 2.93
N GLY A 311 6.83 -24.67 3.63
CA GLY A 311 7.79 -25.17 4.62
C GLY A 311 9.18 -25.24 4.01
N GLU A 312 10.20 -25.24 4.84
CA GLU A 312 11.58 -25.55 4.44
C GLU A 312 11.57 -26.86 3.65
N GLN A 313 11.51 -26.75 2.31
CA GLN A 313 11.94 -27.85 1.47
C GLN A 313 13.45 -27.81 1.52
N GLY A 314 14.00 -28.66 2.42
CA GLY A 314 15.41 -28.88 2.58
C GLY A 314 16.09 -29.36 1.31
#